data_d301bb4c023742301f7737217b4f85a2
#
_entry.id   d301bb4c023742301f7737217b4f85a2
#
_cell.length_a   1.000
_cell.length_b   1.000
_cell.length_c   1.000
_cell.angle_alpha   90.00
_cell.angle_beta   90.00
_cell.angle_gamma   90.00
#
_symmetry.space_group_name_H-M   'P 1'
#
loop_
_entity.id
_entity.type
_entity.pdbx_description
1 polymer ?
#
loop_
_entity_poly.entity_id
_entity_poly.type
_entity_poly.pdbx_seq_one_letter_code
_entity_poly.pdbx_strand_id
1 'polypeptide(L)'
;YGLIEDYAVLDSLGVSVAGKIVIARYGRSFRGIKAREAEKRGAVGLLVYSDPLDDGFAVGDPYPQGPMRPSQGVQRGSYMNGAGDPSTPGWPSTAGARRVPVDSMPVPRIPILPLSHANAALLMRDLA
;
A
#
# COMPACT_ATOMS: atom_id res chain seq x y z
N TYR A 1 4.58 8.43 -3.62
CA TYR A 1 4.56 7.44 -2.52
C TYR A 1 3.15 7.15 -1.97
N GLY A 2 2.13 7.96 -2.29
CA GLY A 2 0.79 7.84 -1.71
C GLY A 2 0.76 8.25 -0.23
N LEU A 3 1.48 9.30 0.11
CA LEU A 3 1.48 9.94 1.42
C LEU A 3 0.27 10.88 1.55
N ILE A 4 -0.01 11.34 2.75
CA ILE A 4 -1.03 12.36 2.99
C ILE A 4 -0.71 13.63 2.18
N GLU A 5 0.56 14.02 2.17
CA GLU A 5 1.07 15.21 1.44
C GLU A 5 0.97 15.04 -0.08
N ASP A 6 1.21 13.82 -0.60
CA ASP A 6 1.08 13.55 -2.04
C ASP A 6 -0.37 13.77 -2.51
N TYR A 7 -1.33 13.31 -1.72
CA TYR A 7 -2.74 13.55 -2.01
C TYR A 7 -3.15 15.02 -1.86
N ALA A 8 -2.57 15.74 -0.90
CA ALA A 8 -2.81 17.18 -0.77
C ALA A 8 -2.32 17.95 -2.02
N VAL A 9 -1.21 17.50 -2.63
CA VAL A 9 -0.75 18.06 -3.91
C VAL A 9 -1.74 17.75 -5.02
N LEU A 10 -2.24 16.51 -5.14
CA LEU A 10 -3.27 16.17 -6.14
C LEU A 10 -4.54 17.01 -5.96
N ASP A 11 -4.98 17.17 -4.72
CA ASP A 11 -6.15 17.99 -4.39
C ASP A 11 -5.94 19.46 -4.83
N SER A 12 -4.73 20.02 -4.61
CA SER A 12 -4.39 21.40 -5.04
C SER A 12 -4.34 21.56 -6.57
N LEU A 13 -4.03 20.49 -7.29
CA LEU A 13 -4.00 20.44 -8.75
C LEU A 13 -5.38 20.11 -9.37
N GLY A 14 -6.40 19.91 -8.55
CA GLY A 14 -7.73 19.49 -9.02
C GLY A 14 -7.78 18.06 -9.56
N VAL A 15 -6.81 17.22 -9.24
CA VAL A 15 -6.72 15.82 -9.69
C VAL A 15 -7.42 14.90 -8.71
N SER A 16 -8.58 14.38 -9.11
CA SER A 16 -9.35 13.43 -8.28
C SER A 16 -8.97 11.98 -8.56
N VAL A 17 -8.83 11.20 -7.48
CA VAL A 17 -8.66 9.75 -7.53
C VAL A 17 -9.97 8.97 -7.33
N ALA A 18 -11.08 9.66 -7.17
CA ALA A 18 -12.39 9.03 -7.00
C ALA A 18 -12.74 8.15 -8.20
N GLY A 19 -13.12 6.89 -7.94
CA GLY A 19 -13.44 5.91 -8.98
C GLY A 19 -12.20 5.38 -9.74
N LYS A 20 -10.98 5.72 -9.31
CA LYS A 20 -9.73 5.30 -9.97
C LYS A 20 -9.03 4.20 -9.17
N ILE A 21 -8.20 3.42 -9.86
CA ILE A 21 -7.19 2.57 -9.22
C ILE A 21 -5.92 3.43 -9.06
N VAL A 22 -5.47 3.57 -7.83
CA VAL A 22 -4.24 4.30 -7.52
C VAL A 22 -3.05 3.35 -7.60
N ILE A 23 -1.95 3.79 -8.20
CA ILE A 23 -0.67 3.12 -8.12
C ILE A 23 0.28 3.96 -7.24
N ALA A 24 0.90 3.33 -6.24
CA ALA A 24 1.83 3.99 -5.32
C ALA A 24 3.06 3.11 -5.08
N ARG A 25 4.19 3.72 -4.74
CA ARG A 25 5.38 2.97 -4.34
C ARG A 25 5.48 2.83 -2.82
N TYR A 26 6.13 1.77 -2.36
CA TYR A 26 6.51 1.59 -0.96
C TYR A 26 7.46 2.71 -0.50
N GLY A 27 7.69 2.76 0.79
CA GLY A 27 8.59 3.74 1.40
C GLY A 27 7.89 4.96 1.98
N ARG A 28 8.60 5.69 2.82
CA ARG A 28 8.26 6.95 3.49
C ARG A 28 7.07 6.93 4.43
N SER A 29 6.21 5.92 4.40
CA SER A 29 5.14 5.73 5.37
C SER A 29 4.75 4.26 5.46
N PHE A 30 4.00 3.90 6.52
CA PHE A 30 3.38 2.60 6.61
C PHE A 30 2.38 2.40 5.46
N ARG A 31 2.40 1.21 4.83
CA ARG A 31 1.58 0.91 3.65
C ARG A 31 0.07 1.00 3.90
N GLY A 32 -0.38 0.75 5.14
CA GLY A 32 -1.79 0.92 5.52
C GLY A 32 -2.26 2.36 5.43
N ILE A 33 -1.37 3.35 5.64
CA ILE A 33 -1.69 4.77 5.46
C ILE A 33 -2.00 5.06 3.99
N LYS A 34 -1.20 4.50 3.06
CA LYS A 34 -1.42 4.65 1.61
C LYS A 34 -2.81 4.14 1.20
N ALA A 35 -3.19 2.97 1.72
CA ALA A 35 -4.51 2.39 1.49
C ALA A 35 -5.64 3.24 2.05
N ARG A 36 -5.49 3.68 3.30
CA ARG A 36 -6.47 4.54 3.99
C ARG A 36 -6.68 5.86 3.26
N GLU A 37 -5.61 6.51 2.81
CA GLU A 37 -5.70 7.80 2.14
C GLU A 37 -6.28 7.69 0.72
N ALA A 38 -6.00 6.61 0.00
CA ALA A 38 -6.64 6.29 -1.27
C ALA A 38 -8.15 6.05 -1.08
N GLU A 39 -8.50 5.19 -0.12
CA GLU A 39 -9.90 4.87 0.20
C GLU A 39 -10.72 6.09 0.61
N LYS A 40 -10.18 6.93 1.50
CA LYS A 40 -10.83 8.18 1.93
C LYS A 40 -11.18 9.13 0.79
N ARG A 41 -10.42 9.09 -0.31
CA ARG A 41 -10.63 9.91 -1.50
C ARG A 41 -11.43 9.22 -2.60
N GLY A 42 -12.05 8.08 -2.26
CA GLY A 42 -12.93 7.36 -3.17
C GLY A 42 -12.24 6.52 -4.23
N ALA A 43 -10.95 6.22 -4.08
CA ALA A 43 -10.29 5.25 -4.96
C ALA A 43 -10.98 3.88 -4.83
N VAL A 44 -11.06 3.14 -5.93
CA VAL A 44 -11.69 1.82 -5.99
C VAL A 44 -10.69 0.67 -5.89
N GLY A 45 -9.41 0.97 -5.84
CA GLY A 45 -8.33 -0.01 -5.65
C GLY A 45 -6.98 0.66 -5.49
N LEU A 46 -6.01 -0.10 -4.95
CA LEU A 46 -4.65 0.36 -4.75
C LEU A 46 -3.65 -0.71 -5.23
N LEU A 47 -2.74 -0.33 -6.10
CA LEU A 47 -1.57 -1.11 -6.49
C LEU A 47 -0.35 -0.53 -5.78
N VAL A 48 0.48 -1.38 -5.17
CA VAL A 48 1.69 -0.90 -4.46
C VAL A 48 2.91 -1.68 -4.92
N TYR A 49 3.96 -0.98 -5.32
CA TYR A 49 5.19 -1.59 -5.82
C TYR A 49 6.43 -1.08 -5.09
N SER A 50 7.51 -1.87 -5.11
CA SER A 50 8.83 -1.44 -4.63
C SER A 50 9.59 -0.75 -5.77
N ASP A 51 10.02 0.50 -5.53
CA ASP A 51 10.87 1.22 -6.47
C ASP A 51 12.30 0.72 -6.35
N PRO A 52 12.98 0.35 -7.44
CA PRO A 52 14.35 -0.16 -7.40
C PRO A 52 15.38 0.85 -6.90
N LEU A 53 15.06 2.14 -6.89
CA LEU A 53 15.90 3.20 -6.29
C LEU A 53 15.78 3.27 -4.76
N ASP A 54 14.73 2.68 -4.17
CA ASP A 54 14.55 2.69 -2.71
C ASP A 54 15.18 1.43 -2.06
N ASP A 55 14.95 0.21 -2.62
CA ASP A 55 15.43 -1.04 -2.03
C ASP A 55 15.76 -2.13 -3.08
N GLY A 56 15.97 -1.77 -4.34
CA GLY A 56 16.07 -2.71 -5.42
C GLY A 56 17.40 -2.66 -6.21
N PHE A 57 17.39 -3.32 -7.33
CA PHE A 57 18.54 -3.56 -8.21
C PHE A 57 19.22 -2.29 -8.75
N ALA A 58 18.63 -1.12 -8.61
CA ALA A 58 19.26 0.14 -9.01
C ALA A 58 20.24 0.69 -7.97
N VAL A 59 20.21 0.18 -6.73
CA VAL A 59 21.09 0.66 -5.64
C VAL A 59 22.10 -0.39 -5.17
N GLY A 60 22.12 -1.57 -5.76
CA GLY A 60 23.08 -2.63 -5.46
C GLY A 60 22.70 -3.97 -6.06
N ASP A 61 23.54 -4.97 -5.83
CA ASP A 61 23.34 -6.31 -6.35
C ASP A 61 22.08 -6.96 -5.76
N PRO A 62 21.19 -7.48 -6.61
CA PRO A 62 20.00 -8.19 -6.14
C PRO A 62 20.34 -9.59 -5.63
N TYR A 63 19.44 -10.13 -4.80
CA TYR A 63 19.54 -11.52 -4.33
C TYR A 63 19.58 -12.49 -5.54
N PRO A 64 20.43 -13.54 -5.55
CA PRO A 64 21.28 -14.01 -4.43
C PRO A 64 22.69 -13.39 -4.35
N GLN A 65 23.11 -12.56 -5.31
CA GLN A 65 24.45 -11.96 -5.34
C GLN A 65 24.61 -10.87 -4.28
N GLY A 66 23.54 -10.18 -3.93
CA GLY A 66 23.51 -9.12 -2.91
C GLY A 66 22.18 -9.07 -2.16
N PRO A 67 21.99 -8.08 -1.29
CA PRO A 67 20.81 -7.98 -0.43
C PRO A 67 19.62 -7.31 -1.11
N MET A 68 19.79 -6.72 -2.29
CA MET A 68 18.74 -5.88 -2.90
C MET A 68 17.63 -6.73 -3.53
N ARG A 69 16.46 -6.10 -3.67
CA ARG A 69 15.29 -6.74 -4.26
C ARG A 69 15.45 -6.90 -5.77
N PRO A 70 15.27 -8.11 -6.33
CA PRO A 70 15.23 -8.29 -7.77
C PRO A 70 13.97 -7.67 -8.39
N SER A 71 13.99 -7.40 -9.69
CA SER A 71 12.88 -6.75 -10.42
C SER A 71 11.54 -7.49 -10.29
N GLN A 72 11.58 -8.81 -10.10
CA GLN A 72 10.39 -9.66 -9.91
C GLN A 72 9.98 -9.79 -8.44
N GLY A 73 10.77 -9.24 -7.50
CA GLY A 73 10.49 -9.32 -6.08
C GLY A 73 9.26 -8.50 -5.69
N VAL A 74 8.37 -9.11 -4.88
CA VAL A 74 7.16 -8.47 -4.37
C VAL A 74 7.25 -8.33 -2.87
N GLN A 75 7.13 -7.09 -2.37
CA GLN A 75 6.99 -6.85 -0.94
C GLN A 75 5.55 -7.11 -0.53
N ARG A 76 5.35 -7.97 0.49
CA ARG A 76 4.04 -8.30 1.04
C ARG A 76 3.98 -7.95 2.52
N GLY A 77 2.79 -7.68 3.01
CA GLY A 77 2.54 -7.39 4.41
C GLY A 77 1.14 -6.85 4.65
N SER A 78 0.75 -6.70 5.92
CA SER A 78 -0.56 -6.18 6.29
C SER A 78 -0.72 -4.71 5.92
N TYR A 79 -1.92 -4.35 5.46
CA TYR A 79 -2.38 -2.98 5.24
C TYR A 79 -3.31 -2.48 6.34
N MET A 80 -3.53 -3.29 7.38
CA MET A 80 -4.34 -2.92 8.53
C MET A 80 -3.71 -1.74 9.28
N ASN A 81 -4.50 -0.72 9.58
CA ASN A 81 -4.07 0.43 10.37
C ASN A 81 -4.27 0.18 11.87
N GLY A 82 -3.58 -0.82 12.41
CA GLY A 82 -3.65 -1.26 13.80
C GLY A 82 -2.73 -2.44 14.05
N ALA A 83 -2.72 -2.93 15.26
CA ALA A 83 -1.95 -4.10 15.67
C ALA A 83 -2.89 -5.20 16.21
N GLY A 84 -2.43 -6.44 16.11
CA GLY A 84 -3.17 -7.60 16.61
C GLY A 84 -4.35 -8.03 15.74
N ASP A 85 -5.35 -8.63 16.36
CA ASP A 85 -6.58 -9.06 15.69
C ASP A 85 -7.49 -7.85 15.41
N PRO A 86 -7.85 -7.57 14.14
CA PRO A 86 -8.70 -6.43 13.81
C PRO A 86 -10.09 -6.48 14.43
N SER A 87 -10.57 -7.66 14.84
CA SER A 87 -11.87 -7.82 15.49
C SER A 87 -11.86 -7.48 16.99
N THR A 88 -10.66 -7.36 17.59
CA THR A 88 -10.47 -7.01 18.99
C THR A 88 -9.49 -5.84 19.15
N PRO A 89 -9.76 -4.65 18.55
CA PRO A 89 -8.83 -3.54 18.52
C PRO A 89 -8.59 -3.00 19.93
N GLY A 90 -7.37 -3.19 20.46
CA GLY A 90 -6.97 -2.69 21.77
C GLY A 90 -7.21 -3.63 22.95
N TRP A 91 -7.69 -4.86 22.74
CA TRP A 91 -7.80 -5.89 23.77
C TRP A 91 -7.44 -7.29 23.26
N PRO A 92 -7.11 -8.23 24.17
CA PRO A 92 -6.73 -9.59 23.81
C PRO A 92 -7.82 -10.36 23.05
N SER A 93 -7.44 -11.08 22.00
CA SER A 93 -8.33 -11.95 21.21
C SER A 93 -8.46 -13.33 21.83
N THR A 94 -9.08 -13.41 23.02
CA THR A 94 -9.39 -14.69 23.69
C THR A 94 -10.68 -15.30 23.15
N ALA A 95 -10.95 -16.56 23.51
CA ALA A 95 -12.14 -17.31 23.03
C ALA A 95 -13.47 -16.60 23.36
N GLY A 96 -13.56 -15.91 24.49
CA GLY A 96 -14.76 -15.16 24.92
C GLY A 96 -14.71 -13.67 24.65
N ALA A 97 -13.72 -13.15 23.92
CA ALA A 97 -13.55 -11.73 23.69
C ALA A 97 -14.72 -11.15 22.90
N ARG A 98 -15.18 -9.97 23.31
CA ARG A 98 -16.10 -9.16 22.49
C ARG A 98 -15.39 -8.78 21.18
N ARG A 99 -16.07 -8.98 20.05
CA ARG A 99 -15.55 -8.63 18.75
C ARG A 99 -16.32 -7.48 18.14
N VAL A 100 -15.60 -6.57 17.47
CA VAL A 100 -16.25 -5.51 16.71
C VAL A 100 -16.77 -6.07 15.37
N PRO A 101 -17.86 -5.49 14.82
CA PRO A 101 -18.33 -5.86 13.50
C PRO A 101 -17.28 -5.50 12.43
N VAL A 102 -17.32 -6.18 11.28
CA VAL A 102 -16.37 -5.99 10.16
C VAL A 102 -16.24 -4.52 9.77
N ASP A 103 -17.36 -3.80 9.79
CA ASP A 103 -17.40 -2.37 9.45
C ASP A 103 -16.65 -1.45 10.42
N SER A 104 -16.33 -1.94 11.61
CA SER A 104 -15.56 -1.20 12.61
C SER A 104 -14.11 -1.65 12.70
N MET A 105 -13.70 -2.62 11.90
CA MET A 105 -12.32 -3.10 11.88
C MET A 105 -11.40 -2.10 11.15
N PRO A 106 -10.14 -1.92 11.62
CA PRO A 106 -9.18 -1.00 11.01
C PRO A 106 -8.50 -1.60 9.75
N VAL A 107 -9.28 -2.21 8.88
CA VAL A 107 -8.83 -2.84 7.64
C VAL A 107 -9.31 -2.05 6.43
N PRO A 108 -8.52 -1.94 5.36
CA PRO A 108 -8.96 -1.32 4.12
C PRO A 108 -10.13 -2.08 3.51
N ARG A 109 -11.04 -1.36 2.87
CA ARG A 109 -12.24 -1.91 2.21
C ARG A 109 -12.12 -1.96 0.69
N ILE A 110 -11.10 -1.28 0.14
CA ILE A 110 -10.77 -1.37 -1.28
C ILE A 110 -9.79 -2.52 -1.52
N PRO A 111 -9.83 -3.20 -2.67
CA PRO A 111 -8.85 -4.21 -3.04
C PRO A 111 -7.45 -3.60 -3.15
N ILE A 112 -6.45 -4.33 -2.65
CA ILE A 112 -5.06 -3.90 -2.66
C ILE A 112 -4.21 -5.05 -3.21
N LEU A 113 -3.37 -4.73 -4.20
CA LEU A 113 -2.47 -5.71 -4.80
C LEU A 113 -1.02 -5.20 -4.77
N PRO A 114 -0.12 -5.88 -4.04
CA PRO A 114 1.31 -5.62 -4.15
C PRO A 114 1.85 -6.17 -5.48
N LEU A 115 2.67 -5.37 -6.15
CA LEU A 115 3.29 -5.70 -7.42
C LEU A 115 4.81 -5.73 -7.31
N SER A 116 5.46 -6.50 -8.18
CA SER A 116 6.86 -6.34 -8.48
C SER A 116 7.10 -5.06 -9.27
N HIS A 117 8.35 -4.55 -9.28
CA HIS A 117 8.70 -3.44 -10.17
C HIS A 117 8.46 -3.79 -11.64
N ALA A 118 8.83 -5.00 -12.05
CA ALA A 118 8.64 -5.44 -13.44
C ALA A 118 7.18 -5.36 -13.90
N ASN A 119 6.23 -5.77 -13.04
CA ASN A 119 4.80 -5.67 -13.37
C ASN A 119 4.29 -4.22 -13.30
N ALA A 120 4.74 -3.45 -12.32
CA ALA A 120 4.36 -2.05 -12.19
C ALA A 120 4.86 -1.20 -13.38
N ALA A 121 6.07 -1.48 -13.87
CA ALA A 121 6.66 -0.77 -15.01
C ALA A 121 5.81 -0.90 -16.29
N LEU A 122 5.18 -2.06 -16.50
CA LEU A 122 4.28 -2.27 -17.64
C LEU A 122 3.06 -1.33 -17.57
N LEU A 123 2.50 -1.16 -16.39
CA LEU A 123 1.35 -0.27 -16.19
C LEU A 123 1.76 1.21 -16.26
N MET A 124 2.92 1.56 -15.69
CA MET A 124 3.39 2.95 -15.67
C MET A 124 3.86 3.46 -17.03
N ARG A 125 4.31 2.58 -17.91
CA ARG A 125 4.76 2.95 -19.27
C ARG A 125 3.70 3.74 -20.04
N ASP A 126 2.44 3.41 -19.85
CA ASP A 126 1.31 3.96 -20.59
C ASP A 126 0.58 5.07 -19.80
N LEU A 127 1.16 5.52 -18.67
CA LEU A 127 0.64 6.62 -17.82
C LEU A 127 1.39 7.95 -18.06
N ALA A 128 2.38 7.98 -18.94
CA ALA A 128 3.22 9.14 -19.22
C ALA A 128 2.58 10.07 -20.28
#